data_70119e066294260789823152483d6708
#
_entry.id   70119e066294260789823152483d6708
#
_cell.length_a   1.000
_cell.length_b   1.000
_cell.length_c   1.000
_cell.angle_alpha   90.00
_cell.angle_beta   90.00
_cell.angle_gamma   90.00
#
_symmetry.space_group_name_H-M   'P 1'
#
loop_
_entity.id
_entity.type
_entity.pdbx_description
1 polymer ?
#
loop_
_entity_poly.entity_id
_entity_poly.type
_entity_poly.pdbx_seq_one_letter_code
_entity_poly.pdbx_strand_id
1 'polypeptide(L)'
;VKDVKLDKLTLSITDPSSQNFDFLQSIEIRITTDGSDEIVLASLSSIPQGQRSITLTPTTAKLDAYLKAERYTLKTRATVGRNVPQDVTVRADSRFKVTADPL
;
A
#
# COMPACT_ATOMS: atom_id res chain seq x y z
N VAL A 1 20.51 -5.10 -11.32
CA VAL A 1 19.41 -4.25 -10.85
C VAL A 1 20.00 -3.15 -9.98
N LYS A 2 19.80 -1.92 -10.40
CA LYS A 2 20.37 -0.76 -9.71
C LYS A 2 19.43 -0.21 -8.65
N ASP A 3 18.13 -0.22 -8.94
CA ASP A 3 17.17 0.47 -8.10
C ASP A 3 15.78 -0.13 -8.28
N VAL A 4 15.02 -0.22 -7.19
CA VAL A 4 13.63 -0.65 -7.22
C VAL A 4 12.80 0.34 -6.41
N LYS A 5 11.74 0.86 -7.01
CA LYS A 5 10.81 1.77 -6.36
C LYS A 5 9.39 1.31 -6.61
N LEU A 6 8.50 1.64 -5.69
CA LEU A 6 7.08 1.43 -5.92
C LEU A 6 6.57 2.47 -6.92
N ASP A 7 5.95 2.01 -7.99
CA ASP A 7 5.36 2.88 -9.01
C ASP A 7 3.89 3.13 -8.72
N LYS A 8 3.17 2.12 -8.27
CA LYS A 8 1.73 2.22 -8.03
C LYS A 8 1.29 1.18 -7.00
N LEU A 9 0.40 1.58 -6.11
CA LEU A 9 -0.26 0.67 -5.18
C LEU A 9 -1.75 0.99 -5.17
N THR A 10 -2.56 0.02 -5.58
CA THR A 10 -4.01 0.16 -5.65
C THR A 10 -4.66 -0.84 -4.71
N LEU A 11 -5.59 -0.36 -3.88
CA LEU A 11 -6.41 -1.19 -3.01
C LEU A 11 -7.83 -1.24 -3.56
N SER A 12 -8.40 -2.44 -3.64
CA SER A 12 -9.74 -2.65 -4.17
C SER A 12 -10.54 -3.53 -3.20
N ILE A 13 -11.77 -3.14 -2.92
CA ILE A 13 -12.68 -3.96 -2.14
C ILE A 13 -13.29 -5.00 -3.05
N THR A 14 -13.08 -6.27 -2.74
CA THR A 14 -13.62 -7.39 -3.52
C THR A 14 -14.88 -7.97 -2.91
N ASP A 15 -15.09 -7.80 -1.60
CA ASP A 15 -16.24 -8.32 -0.89
C ASP A 15 -16.49 -7.50 0.39
N PRO A 16 -17.73 -7.10 0.66
CA PRO A 16 -18.94 -7.24 -0.15
C PRO A 16 -18.98 -6.25 -1.32
N SER A 17 -19.74 -6.59 -2.36
CA SER A 17 -19.78 -5.79 -3.59
C SER A 17 -20.39 -4.40 -3.41
N SER A 18 -21.15 -4.19 -2.35
CA SER A 18 -21.77 -2.90 -2.03
C SER A 18 -20.91 -2.00 -1.17
N GLN A 19 -19.77 -2.50 -0.67
CA GLN A 19 -18.91 -1.75 0.23
C GLN A 19 -17.93 -0.88 -0.55
N ASN A 20 -17.69 0.34 -0.04
CA ASN A 20 -16.66 1.24 -0.58
C ASN A 20 -15.73 1.68 0.56
N PHE A 21 -14.79 2.57 0.24
CA PHE A 21 -13.79 3.04 1.21
C PHE A 21 -14.24 4.27 2.03
N ASP A 22 -15.53 4.61 2.02
CA ASP A 22 -16.02 5.78 2.75
C ASP A 22 -15.79 5.70 4.27
N PHE A 23 -15.56 4.50 4.80
CA PHE A 23 -15.24 4.31 6.22
C PHE A 23 -13.83 4.79 6.58
N LEU A 24 -12.93 4.95 5.61
CA LEU A 24 -11.56 5.38 5.84
C LEU A 24 -11.42 6.89 5.75
N GLN A 25 -10.61 7.46 6.65
CA GLN A 25 -10.16 8.85 6.54
C GLN A 25 -8.79 8.93 5.89
N SER A 26 -7.90 7.99 6.26
CA SER A 26 -6.56 7.92 5.68
C SER A 26 -6.04 6.50 5.79
N ILE A 27 -5.03 6.18 4.98
CA ILE A 27 -4.39 4.87 5.00
C ILE A 27 -2.91 5.02 4.63
N GLU A 28 -2.07 4.21 5.25
CA GLU A 28 -0.63 4.18 5.05
C GLU A 28 -0.15 2.74 5.06
N ILE A 29 0.65 2.37 4.07
CA ILE A 29 1.28 1.05 4.00
C ILE A 29 2.76 1.23 4.25
N ARG A 30 3.31 0.44 5.17
CA ARG A 30 4.72 0.44 5.53
C ARG A 30 5.37 -0.89 5.23
N ILE A 31 6.67 -0.89 5.01
CA ILE A 31 7.47 -2.09 4.76
C ILE A 31 8.63 -2.15 5.74
N THR A 32 8.93 -3.34 6.23
CA THR A 32 10.06 -3.59 7.13
C THR A 32 10.60 -5.00 6.89
N THR A 33 11.89 -5.20 7.11
CA THR A 33 12.50 -6.53 7.06
C THR A 33 12.68 -7.14 8.44
N ASP A 34 12.99 -6.33 9.46
CA ASP A 34 13.28 -6.82 10.79
C ASP A 34 12.59 -6.06 11.92
N GLY A 35 11.72 -5.12 11.57
CA GLY A 35 11.01 -4.28 12.53
C GLY A 35 11.72 -3.00 12.91
N SER A 36 13.02 -2.85 12.58
CA SER A 36 13.78 -1.64 12.90
C SER A 36 14.01 -0.75 11.68
N ASP A 37 13.80 -1.27 10.48
CA ASP A 37 14.02 -0.57 9.22
C ASP A 37 12.70 -0.11 8.55
N GLU A 38 11.65 0.06 9.34
CA GLU A 38 10.32 0.37 8.82
C GLU A 38 10.27 1.72 8.13
N ILE A 39 9.76 1.74 6.90
CA ILE A 39 9.54 2.98 6.13
C ILE A 39 8.15 2.96 5.52
N VAL A 40 7.66 4.15 5.17
CA VAL A 40 6.39 4.29 4.47
C VAL A 40 6.58 3.92 3.00
N LEU A 41 5.78 2.96 2.54
CA LEU A 41 5.80 2.52 1.15
C LEU A 41 4.86 3.35 0.29
N ALA A 42 3.65 3.59 0.78
CA ALA A 42 2.64 4.39 0.09
C ALA A 42 1.62 4.89 1.10
N SER A 43 0.96 5.98 0.78
CA SER A 43 -0.05 6.57 1.68
C SER A 43 -1.11 7.34 0.89
N LEU A 44 -2.27 7.52 1.53
CA LEU A 44 -3.34 8.36 1.03
C LEU A 44 -4.02 9.03 2.22
N SER A 45 -3.90 10.35 2.32
CA SER A 45 -4.40 11.13 3.46
C SER A 45 -5.83 11.63 3.27
N SER A 46 -6.36 11.54 2.06
CA SER A 46 -7.73 11.95 1.76
C SER A 46 -8.34 10.92 0.83
N ILE A 47 -9.36 10.21 1.31
CA ILE A 47 -9.98 9.12 0.58
C ILE A 47 -11.14 9.68 -0.26
N PRO A 48 -11.13 9.50 -1.59
CA PRO A 48 -12.28 9.90 -2.42
C PRO A 48 -13.54 9.14 -2.03
N GLN A 49 -14.66 9.84 -1.99
CA GLN A 49 -15.93 9.23 -1.62
C GLN A 49 -16.49 8.34 -2.72
N GLY A 50 -17.20 7.30 -2.32
CA GLY A 50 -17.91 6.43 -3.24
C GLY A 50 -17.01 5.51 -4.06
N GLN A 51 -15.75 5.33 -3.66
CA GLN A 51 -14.79 4.52 -4.41
C GLN A 51 -14.62 3.14 -3.80
N ARG A 52 -14.66 2.11 -4.63
CA ARG A 52 -14.33 0.74 -4.25
C ARG A 52 -12.88 0.40 -4.55
N SER A 53 -12.16 1.31 -5.21
CA SER A 53 -10.76 1.16 -5.55
C SER A 53 -10.08 2.50 -5.32
N ILE A 54 -8.96 2.48 -4.60
CA ILE A 54 -8.18 3.69 -4.31
C ILE A 54 -6.73 3.44 -4.68
N THR A 55 -6.05 4.48 -5.15
CA THR A 55 -4.63 4.42 -5.48
C THR A 55 -3.87 5.27 -4.47
N LEU A 56 -2.93 4.64 -3.76
CA LEU A 56 -2.09 5.31 -2.80
C LEU A 56 -0.92 5.99 -3.50
N THR A 57 -0.45 7.09 -2.92
CA THR A 57 0.72 7.79 -3.43
C THR A 57 1.97 7.07 -2.96
N PRO A 58 2.80 6.53 -3.87
CA PRO A 58 4.03 5.85 -3.47
C PRO A 58 5.08 6.84 -3.03
N THR A 59 5.96 6.38 -2.11
CA THR A 59 7.14 7.15 -1.73
C THR A 59 8.25 6.94 -2.76
N THR A 60 9.28 7.79 -2.69
CA THR A 60 10.44 7.67 -3.58
C THR A 60 11.56 6.82 -2.99
N ALA A 61 11.29 6.14 -1.87
CA ALA A 61 12.27 5.32 -1.18
C ALA A 61 12.75 4.16 -2.05
N LYS A 62 14.03 3.85 -1.94
CA LYS A 62 14.61 2.70 -2.64
C LYS A 62 14.24 1.42 -1.91
N LEU A 63 13.74 0.45 -2.64
CA LEU A 63 13.21 -0.79 -2.08
C LEU A 63 14.06 -2.02 -2.38
N ASP A 64 15.19 -1.85 -3.06
CA ASP A 64 16.02 -2.99 -3.46
C ASP A 64 16.48 -3.84 -2.26
N ALA A 65 16.89 -3.20 -1.16
CA ALA A 65 17.30 -3.92 0.05
C ALA A 65 16.13 -4.69 0.68
N TYR A 66 14.92 -4.13 0.64
CA TYR A 66 13.74 -4.78 1.21
C TYR A 66 13.31 -5.98 0.38
N LEU A 67 13.32 -5.85 -0.93
CA LEU A 67 12.87 -6.91 -1.83
C LEU A 67 13.92 -8.01 -2.00
N LYS A 68 15.20 -7.73 -1.74
CA LYS A 68 16.27 -8.72 -1.73
C LYS A 68 16.33 -9.51 -0.43
N ALA A 69 15.73 -9.00 0.63
CA ALA A 69 15.70 -9.68 1.91
C ALA A 69 14.92 -10.99 1.77
N GLU A 70 15.29 -11.97 2.57
CA GLU A 70 14.62 -13.28 2.59
C GLU A 70 13.14 -13.13 2.93
N ARG A 71 12.81 -12.16 3.78
CA ARG A 71 11.44 -11.86 4.19
C ARG A 71 11.27 -10.36 4.36
N TYR A 72 10.07 -9.90 4.09
CA TYR A 72 9.66 -8.56 4.48
C TYR A 72 8.19 -8.60 4.92
N THR A 73 7.82 -7.61 5.74
CA THR A 73 6.47 -7.50 6.27
C THR A 73 5.87 -6.17 5.81
N LEU A 74 4.64 -6.23 5.32
CA LEU A 74 3.86 -5.03 5.02
C LEU A 74 2.92 -4.77 6.19
N LYS A 75 2.92 -3.54 6.68
CA LYS A 75 2.05 -3.11 7.78
C LYS A 75 1.10 -2.02 7.28
N THR A 76 -0.13 -2.09 7.72
CA THR A 76 -1.16 -1.12 7.34
C THR A 76 -1.53 -0.29 8.57
N ARG A 77 -1.50 1.03 8.41
CA ARG A 77 -2.07 1.96 9.38
C ARG A 77 -3.22 2.70 8.72
N ALA A 78 -4.38 2.68 9.35
CA ALA A 78 -5.57 3.31 8.81
C ALA A 78 -6.27 4.11 9.90
N THR A 79 -6.75 5.30 9.55
CA THR A 79 -7.66 6.06 10.40
C THR A 79 -9.05 5.83 9.88
N VAL A 80 -9.91 5.27 10.74
CA VAL A 80 -11.27 4.87 10.41
C VAL A 80 -12.23 5.90 10.98
N GLY A 81 -13.05 6.49 10.10
CA GLY A 81 -14.03 7.51 10.49
C GLY A 81 -15.44 6.96 10.78
N ARG A 82 -15.69 5.71 10.40
CA ARG A 82 -16.98 5.05 10.57
C ARG A 82 -16.79 3.60 10.92
N ASN A 83 -17.73 3.02 11.66
CA ASN A 83 -17.74 1.59 11.91
C ASN A 83 -18.16 0.84 10.65
N VAL A 84 -17.53 -0.30 10.41
CA VAL A 84 -17.91 -1.22 9.34
C VAL A 84 -18.61 -2.40 10.01
N PRO A 85 -19.89 -2.66 9.71
CA PRO A 85 -20.66 -3.69 10.43
C PRO A 85 -20.31 -5.12 10.00
N GLN A 86 -19.43 -5.29 9.04
CA GLN A 86 -19.06 -6.60 8.49
C GLN A 86 -17.62 -6.59 8.03
N ASP A 87 -17.06 -7.77 7.87
CA ASP A 87 -15.71 -7.91 7.35
C ASP A 87 -15.64 -7.46 5.89
N VAL A 88 -14.53 -6.83 5.54
CA VAL A 88 -14.28 -6.33 4.21
C VAL A 88 -13.01 -6.98 3.68
N THR A 89 -13.10 -7.58 2.51
CA THR A 89 -11.96 -8.18 1.84
C THR A 89 -11.37 -7.17 0.85
N VAL A 90 -10.09 -6.91 1.00
CA VAL A 90 -9.36 -5.92 0.19
C VAL A 90 -8.25 -6.62 -0.57
N ARG A 91 -8.19 -6.33 -1.88
CA ARG A 91 -7.12 -6.79 -2.74
C ARG A 91 -6.11 -5.65 -2.94
N ALA A 92 -4.83 -5.95 -2.78
CA ALA A 92 -3.76 -4.99 -3.01
C ALA A 92 -3.01 -5.36 -4.29
N ASP A 93 -2.94 -4.43 -5.23
CA ASP A 93 -2.19 -4.58 -6.47
C ASP A 93 -1.02 -3.59 -6.46
N SER A 94 0.20 -4.12 -6.51
CA SER A 94 1.43 -3.33 -6.47
C SER A 94 2.15 -3.41 -7.82
N ARG A 95 2.68 -2.27 -8.27
CA ARG A 95 3.55 -2.24 -9.43
C ARG A 95 4.86 -1.58 -9.04
N PHE A 96 5.97 -2.25 -9.35
CA PHE A 96 7.31 -1.76 -9.04
C PHE A 96 8.01 -1.30 -10.31
N LYS A 97 8.81 -0.25 -10.15
CA LYS A 97 9.67 0.24 -11.22
C LYS A 97 11.09 -0.22 -10.92
N VAL A 98 11.68 -0.97 -11.83
CA VAL A 98 13.02 -1.52 -11.70
C VAL A 98 13.93 -0.81 -12.68
N THR A 99 15.03 -0.26 -12.18
CA THR A 99 16.06 0.36 -13.00
C THR A 99 17.25 -0.58 -13.04
N ALA A 100 17.67 -0.98 -14.24
CA ALA A 100 18.84 -1.82 -14.43
C ALA A 100 20.04 -0.97 -14.81
N ASP A 101 21.23 -1.44 -14.41
CA ASP A 101 22.47 -0.81 -14.86
C ASP A 101 22.65 -1.01 -16.35
N PRO A 102 23.07 0.01 -17.10
CA PRO A 102 23.39 -0.17 -18.51
C PRO A 102 24.61 -1.08 -18.68
N LEU A 103 24.61 -1.85 -19.72
CA LEU A 103 25.74 -2.72 -20.05
C LEU A 103 26.82 -1.99 -20.84
#